data_92f6b0770b5cad290044d9d3bcb1ed69
#
_entry.id   92f6b0770b5cad290044d9d3bcb1ed69
#
_cell.length_a   1.000
_cell.length_b   1.000
_cell.length_c   1.000
_cell.angle_alpha   90.00
_cell.angle_beta   90.00
_cell.angle_gamma   90.00
#
_symmetry.space_group_name_H-M   'P 1'
#
loop_
_entity.id
_entity.type
_entity.pdbx_description
1 polymer ?
#
loop_
_entity_poly.entity_id
_entity_poly.type
_entity_poly.pdbx_seq_one_letter_code
_entity_poly.pdbx_strand_id
1 'polypeptide(L)'
;MDGTALIVCDDLFATDNAKTAHGLVRGTERYRVLGVVDGPTAGRDAGEVLDGKRRGIPVFATIRDAVGSLGAPPDFCVVGVATSGGRLTPGLRALMLEAIDAGMSVVNGLHEFLSEDAEVSASAARRGVTIRDVRKPAPRRELHFWSGEVLSVGAPRLAVLGTDCALGKRTTARFLRDACREAGIRAELIFTGQTGWMQGARWGFILDSVPNDFVSGELEHAIVSCWKESDPRPELILLEGQSALRNPSGPCGSELILSGGAKGVILQHAPARACFEGLAALDLEIPSVADEIALIAMYGARTLAVTLNSEHLSAEQLSAHQRRLAGELGIPVVRPLEEGVEALVPVVREFIRAETRA
;
A
#
# COMPACT_ATOMS: atom_id res chain seq x y z
N MET A 1 13.84 -12.20 2.21
CA MET A 1 12.59 -12.99 2.08
C MET A 1 12.41 -13.73 3.39
N ASP A 2 11.27 -13.54 4.07
CA ASP A 2 11.05 -14.11 5.42
C ASP A 2 10.63 -15.59 5.34
N GLY A 3 9.97 -16.01 4.25
CA GLY A 3 9.56 -17.40 4.03
C GLY A 3 8.47 -17.57 2.99
N THR A 4 7.82 -18.73 3.02
CA THR A 4 6.68 -19.07 2.19
C THR A 4 5.36 -18.62 2.81
N ALA A 5 4.38 -18.22 2.00
CA ALA A 5 3.11 -17.74 2.51
C ALA A 5 1.90 -18.28 1.74
N LEU A 6 0.83 -18.53 2.50
CA LEU A 6 -0.52 -18.72 2.03
C LEU A 6 -1.34 -17.47 2.37
N ILE A 7 -2.10 -16.94 1.43
CA ILE A 7 -2.94 -15.75 1.66
C ILE A 7 -4.39 -16.22 1.82
N VAL A 8 -5.09 -15.80 2.87
CA VAL A 8 -6.50 -16.14 3.09
C VAL A 8 -7.41 -14.94 2.84
N CYS A 9 -8.52 -15.17 2.12
CA CYS A 9 -9.40 -14.10 1.66
C CYS A 9 -10.88 -14.25 2.11
N ASP A 10 -11.27 -15.35 2.78
CA ASP A 10 -12.62 -15.55 3.34
C ASP A 10 -13.72 -15.20 2.30
N ASP A 11 -13.62 -15.79 1.11
CA ASP A 11 -14.54 -15.63 -0.03
C ASP A 11 -14.58 -14.21 -0.65
N LEU A 12 -13.62 -13.37 -0.35
CA LEU A 12 -13.58 -11.97 -0.80
C LEU A 12 -12.49 -11.67 -1.83
N PHE A 13 -11.75 -12.69 -2.33
CA PHE A 13 -10.58 -12.44 -3.18
C PHE A 13 -10.90 -11.65 -4.46
N ALA A 14 -12.06 -11.87 -5.07
CA ALA A 14 -12.48 -11.15 -6.29
C ALA A 14 -13.11 -9.77 -6.00
N THR A 15 -13.05 -9.27 -4.76
CA THR A 15 -13.65 -8.00 -4.35
C THR A 15 -12.60 -6.97 -3.94
N ASP A 16 -12.99 -5.70 -3.83
CA ASP A 16 -12.12 -4.60 -3.39
C ASP A 16 -11.64 -4.76 -1.94
N ASN A 17 -12.31 -5.60 -1.14
CA ASN A 17 -11.87 -5.94 0.20
C ASN A 17 -10.54 -6.71 0.23
N ALA A 18 -10.17 -7.40 -0.85
CA ALA A 18 -8.93 -8.18 -0.95
C ALA A 18 -7.70 -7.34 -1.36
N LYS A 19 -7.71 -6.04 -1.17
CA LYS A 19 -6.61 -5.14 -1.58
C LYS A 19 -5.22 -5.54 -1.04
N THR A 20 -5.14 -6.19 0.12
CA THR A 20 -3.90 -6.74 0.66
C THR A 20 -3.46 -7.95 -0.15
N ALA A 21 -4.34 -8.93 -0.38
CA ALA A 21 -4.06 -10.09 -1.23
C ALA A 21 -3.68 -9.66 -2.65
N HIS A 22 -4.42 -8.72 -3.24
CA HIS A 22 -4.12 -8.16 -4.56
C HIS A 22 -2.71 -7.57 -4.63
N GLY A 23 -2.31 -6.84 -3.57
CA GLY A 23 -0.96 -6.31 -3.47
C GLY A 23 0.10 -7.41 -3.46
N LEU A 24 -0.08 -8.44 -2.64
CA LEU A 24 0.86 -9.56 -2.50
C LEU A 24 0.93 -10.42 -3.76
N VAL A 25 -0.21 -10.66 -4.43
CA VAL A 25 -0.28 -11.40 -5.70
C VAL A 25 0.41 -10.63 -6.82
N ARG A 26 0.33 -9.30 -6.86
CA ARG A 26 1.10 -8.47 -7.82
C ARG A 26 2.60 -8.49 -7.56
N GLY A 27 3.02 -8.75 -6.32
CA GLY A 27 4.41 -8.93 -5.97
C GLY A 27 4.73 -8.56 -4.52
N THR A 28 5.61 -9.33 -3.93
CA THR A 28 6.16 -9.12 -2.59
C THR A 28 7.63 -9.57 -2.56
N GLU A 29 8.45 -8.81 -1.87
CA GLU A 29 9.85 -9.14 -1.59
C GLU A 29 9.98 -9.87 -0.24
N ARG A 30 8.91 -9.86 0.57
CA ARG A 30 8.89 -10.49 1.90
C ARG A 30 8.59 -11.97 1.83
N TYR A 31 7.65 -12.39 0.98
CA TYR A 31 7.17 -13.75 0.94
C TYR A 31 7.29 -14.39 -0.46
N ARG A 32 7.53 -15.70 -0.49
CA ARG A 32 7.18 -16.51 -1.64
C ARG A 32 5.74 -16.98 -1.47
N VAL A 33 4.82 -16.35 -2.20
CA VAL A 33 3.40 -16.71 -2.16
C VAL A 33 3.20 -18.04 -2.87
N LEU A 34 2.72 -19.05 -2.15
CA LEU A 34 2.47 -20.39 -2.67
C LEU A 34 1.01 -20.61 -3.08
N GLY A 35 0.08 -19.78 -2.63
CA GLY A 35 -1.32 -19.86 -2.99
C GLY A 35 -2.18 -18.83 -2.27
N VAL A 36 -3.44 -18.76 -2.72
CA VAL A 36 -4.52 -18.01 -2.09
C VAL A 36 -5.59 -19.00 -1.66
N VAL A 37 -6.23 -18.77 -0.52
CA VAL A 37 -7.41 -19.53 -0.07
C VAL A 37 -8.64 -18.66 -0.23
N ASP A 38 -9.53 -19.09 -1.12
CA ASP A 38 -10.76 -18.38 -1.47
C ASP A 38 -11.72 -19.35 -2.18
N GLY A 39 -12.83 -19.72 -1.55
CA GLY A 39 -13.77 -20.74 -2.06
C GLY A 39 -14.31 -20.42 -3.46
N PRO A 40 -14.92 -19.23 -3.67
CA PRO A 40 -15.54 -18.86 -4.96
C PRO A 40 -14.61 -18.88 -6.17
N THR A 41 -13.32 -18.64 -5.97
CA THR A 41 -12.33 -18.54 -7.05
C THR A 41 -11.37 -19.74 -7.12
N ALA A 42 -11.62 -20.78 -6.31
CA ALA A 42 -10.79 -21.98 -6.24
C ALA A 42 -10.61 -22.67 -7.61
N GLY A 43 -9.41 -23.24 -7.82
CA GLY A 43 -9.03 -23.89 -9.07
C GLY A 43 -8.52 -22.94 -10.16
N ARG A 44 -8.58 -21.64 -9.94
CA ARG A 44 -8.06 -20.60 -10.86
C ARG A 44 -6.65 -20.18 -10.48
N ASP A 45 -6.01 -19.41 -11.35
CA ASP A 45 -4.79 -18.66 -11.01
C ASP A 45 -5.17 -17.32 -10.37
N ALA A 46 -4.52 -16.97 -9.26
CA ALA A 46 -4.82 -15.73 -8.52
C ALA A 46 -4.58 -14.47 -9.37
N GLY A 47 -3.59 -14.50 -10.26
CA GLY A 47 -3.34 -13.38 -11.17
C GLY A 47 -4.42 -13.26 -12.25
N GLU A 48 -4.91 -14.39 -12.78
CA GLU A 48 -6.03 -14.39 -13.72
C GLU A 48 -7.33 -13.86 -13.11
N VAL A 49 -7.57 -14.15 -11.83
CA VAL A 49 -8.71 -13.60 -11.08
C VAL A 49 -8.55 -12.10 -10.89
N LEU A 50 -7.33 -11.65 -10.55
CA LEU A 50 -7.05 -10.27 -10.18
C LEU A 50 -7.10 -9.30 -11.37
N ASP A 51 -6.42 -9.63 -12.47
CA ASP A 51 -6.25 -8.71 -13.61
C ASP A 51 -6.03 -9.43 -14.96
N GLY A 52 -6.40 -10.71 -15.06
CA GLY A 52 -6.29 -11.51 -16.29
C GLY A 52 -4.87 -11.96 -16.63
N LYS A 53 -3.87 -11.66 -15.80
CA LYS A 53 -2.46 -12.02 -16.05
C LYS A 53 -2.06 -13.20 -15.17
N ARG A 54 -1.75 -14.34 -15.80
CA ARG A 54 -1.31 -15.54 -15.08
C ARG A 54 -0.01 -15.30 -14.32
N ARG A 55 0.03 -15.74 -13.04
CA ARG A 55 1.19 -15.59 -12.15
C ARG A 55 1.70 -16.91 -11.57
N GLY A 56 1.04 -18.03 -11.86
CA GLY A 56 1.41 -19.33 -11.32
C GLY A 56 1.10 -19.48 -9.83
N ILE A 57 0.18 -18.67 -9.28
CA ILE A 57 -0.26 -18.72 -7.90
C ILE A 57 -1.65 -19.36 -7.86
N PRO A 58 -1.77 -20.63 -7.43
CA PRO A 58 -3.05 -21.34 -7.39
C PRO A 58 -3.98 -20.76 -6.33
N VAL A 59 -5.28 -20.81 -6.60
CA VAL A 59 -6.32 -20.54 -5.60
C VAL A 59 -6.90 -21.87 -5.12
N PHE A 60 -6.90 -22.08 -3.81
CA PHE A 60 -7.42 -23.26 -3.14
C PHE A 60 -8.78 -22.97 -2.46
N ALA A 61 -9.64 -23.97 -2.35
CA ALA A 61 -10.92 -23.79 -1.65
C ALA A 61 -10.72 -23.68 -0.12
N THR A 62 -9.77 -24.45 0.43
CA THR A 62 -9.53 -24.52 1.88
C THR A 62 -8.02 -24.54 2.19
N ILE A 63 -7.66 -24.24 3.44
CA ILE A 63 -6.29 -24.40 3.94
C ILE A 63 -5.82 -25.85 3.81
N ARG A 64 -6.72 -26.81 4.12
CA ARG A 64 -6.42 -28.24 4.01
C ARG A 64 -6.05 -28.63 2.57
N ASP A 65 -6.80 -28.16 1.59
CA ASP A 65 -6.50 -28.43 0.17
C ASP A 65 -5.16 -27.85 -0.24
N ALA A 66 -4.87 -26.64 0.22
CA ALA A 66 -3.59 -25.98 -0.01
C ALA A 66 -2.42 -26.80 0.58
N VAL A 67 -2.49 -27.17 1.85
CA VAL A 67 -1.44 -27.97 2.51
C VAL A 67 -1.29 -29.33 1.86
N GLY A 68 -2.40 -29.99 1.52
CA GLY A 68 -2.39 -31.29 0.80
C GLY A 68 -1.71 -31.21 -0.55
N SER A 69 -2.00 -30.16 -1.33
CA SER A 69 -1.40 -29.94 -2.65
C SER A 69 0.07 -29.53 -2.58
N LEU A 70 0.45 -28.76 -1.59
CA LEU A 70 1.83 -28.28 -1.40
C LEU A 70 2.75 -29.32 -0.75
N GLY A 71 2.17 -30.36 -0.12
CA GLY A 71 2.90 -31.42 0.59
C GLY A 71 3.42 -31.04 1.97
N ALA A 72 3.40 -29.76 2.32
CA ALA A 72 3.76 -29.24 3.64
C ALA A 72 3.09 -27.85 3.84
N PRO A 73 2.80 -27.45 5.10
CA PRO A 73 2.29 -26.13 5.38
C PRO A 73 3.34 -25.06 5.05
N PRO A 74 2.92 -23.91 4.46
CA PRO A 74 3.78 -22.72 4.35
C PRO A 74 4.19 -22.18 5.73
N ASP A 75 5.25 -21.35 5.76
CA ASP A 75 5.73 -20.74 7.00
C ASP A 75 4.71 -19.75 7.60
N PHE A 76 3.99 -19.05 6.72
CA PHE A 76 3.05 -17.98 7.10
C PHE A 76 1.68 -18.17 6.47
N CYS A 77 0.64 -17.83 7.25
CA CYS A 77 -0.71 -17.55 6.78
C CYS A 77 -0.97 -16.04 6.91
N VAL A 78 -1.26 -15.36 5.81
CA VAL A 78 -1.44 -13.92 5.75
C VAL A 78 -2.89 -13.57 5.53
N VAL A 79 -3.48 -12.72 6.39
CA VAL A 79 -4.83 -12.17 6.19
C VAL A 79 -4.79 -11.22 5.00
N GLY A 80 -5.43 -11.63 3.89
CA GLY A 80 -5.39 -10.93 2.61
C GLY A 80 -6.45 -9.85 2.42
N VAL A 81 -7.38 -9.72 3.36
CA VAL A 81 -8.54 -8.84 3.24
C VAL A 81 -8.50 -7.67 4.22
N ALA A 82 -9.24 -6.63 3.88
CA ALA A 82 -9.55 -5.51 4.74
C ALA A 82 -11.07 -5.49 4.94
N THR A 83 -11.53 -5.98 6.07
CA THR A 83 -12.95 -6.01 6.44
C THR A 83 -13.46 -4.64 6.85
N SER A 84 -14.77 -4.44 6.82
CA SER A 84 -15.40 -3.20 7.30
C SER A 84 -15.03 -2.93 8.76
N GLY A 85 -14.49 -1.73 9.04
CA GLY A 85 -13.96 -1.37 10.35
C GLY A 85 -12.72 -2.16 10.78
N GLY A 86 -12.11 -2.95 9.90
CA GLY A 86 -10.93 -3.76 10.20
C GLY A 86 -11.16 -4.85 11.24
N ARG A 87 -12.43 -5.35 11.34
CA ARG A 87 -12.82 -6.35 12.33
C ARG A 87 -12.49 -7.76 11.86
N LEU A 88 -12.19 -8.62 12.82
CA LEU A 88 -12.02 -10.05 12.60
C LEU A 88 -13.39 -10.72 12.49
N THR A 89 -13.72 -11.24 11.30
CA THR A 89 -14.95 -12.01 11.11
C THR A 89 -14.82 -13.39 11.76
N PRO A 90 -15.96 -14.05 12.15
CA PRO A 90 -15.91 -15.43 12.62
C PRO A 90 -15.26 -16.39 11.63
N GLY A 91 -15.44 -16.18 10.31
CA GLY A 91 -14.81 -16.95 9.24
C GLY A 91 -13.29 -16.79 9.23
N LEU A 92 -12.80 -15.56 9.21
CA LEU A 92 -11.37 -15.29 9.31
C LEU A 92 -10.74 -15.85 10.59
N ARG A 93 -11.43 -15.72 11.73
CA ARG A 93 -10.96 -16.27 12.99
C ARG A 93 -10.79 -17.78 12.92
N ALA A 94 -11.78 -18.49 12.36
CA ALA A 94 -11.71 -19.94 12.18
C ALA A 94 -10.54 -20.33 11.25
N LEU A 95 -10.35 -19.62 10.13
CA LEU A 95 -9.23 -19.82 9.22
C LEU A 95 -7.88 -19.60 9.92
N MET A 96 -7.77 -18.60 10.83
CA MET A 96 -6.52 -18.36 11.56
C MET A 96 -6.22 -19.51 12.54
N LEU A 97 -7.23 -20.04 13.24
CA LEU A 97 -7.06 -21.22 14.09
C LEU A 97 -6.66 -22.46 13.28
N GLU A 98 -7.29 -22.69 12.12
CA GLU A 98 -6.92 -23.79 11.22
C GLU A 98 -5.47 -23.64 10.72
N ALA A 99 -5.04 -22.42 10.34
CA ALA A 99 -3.67 -22.15 9.92
C ALA A 99 -2.65 -22.44 11.04
N ILE A 100 -2.95 -21.98 12.27
CA ILE A 100 -2.14 -22.24 13.45
C ILE A 100 -2.05 -23.75 13.73
N ASP A 101 -3.18 -24.46 13.64
CA ASP A 101 -3.21 -25.91 13.85
C ASP A 101 -2.42 -26.68 12.79
N ALA A 102 -2.36 -26.15 11.57
CA ALA A 102 -1.51 -26.68 10.51
C ALA A 102 -0.01 -26.35 10.70
N GLY A 103 0.35 -25.52 11.68
CA GLY A 103 1.74 -25.15 11.97
C GLY A 103 2.24 -23.89 11.28
N MET A 104 1.35 -23.03 10.76
CA MET A 104 1.72 -21.76 10.15
C MET A 104 1.72 -20.62 11.16
N SER A 105 2.69 -19.72 11.09
CA SER A 105 2.65 -18.42 11.77
C SER A 105 1.64 -17.50 11.08
N VAL A 106 0.93 -16.66 11.84
CA VAL A 106 -0.12 -15.81 11.31
C VAL A 106 0.34 -14.36 11.20
N VAL A 107 0.03 -13.72 10.06
CA VAL A 107 0.26 -12.29 9.83
C VAL A 107 -1.08 -11.61 9.61
N ASN A 108 -1.44 -10.74 10.53
CA ASN A 108 -2.71 -10.03 10.57
C ASN A 108 -2.52 -8.53 10.29
N GLY A 109 -3.27 -8.01 9.33
CA GLY A 109 -3.29 -6.59 8.99
C GLY A 109 -4.59 -5.87 9.34
N LEU A 110 -5.48 -6.49 10.12
CA LEU A 110 -6.73 -5.88 10.59
C LEU A 110 -6.48 -4.95 11.79
N HIS A 111 -7.50 -4.18 12.18
CA HIS A 111 -7.44 -3.34 13.37
C HIS A 111 -7.66 -4.13 14.66
N GLU A 112 -8.39 -5.26 14.61
CA GLU A 112 -8.47 -6.20 15.73
C GLU A 112 -7.21 -7.05 15.79
N PHE A 113 -6.60 -7.13 16.98
CA PHE A 113 -5.36 -7.85 17.19
C PHE A 113 -5.60 -9.30 17.56
N LEU A 114 -5.14 -10.22 16.73
CA LEU A 114 -5.19 -11.65 16.99
C LEU A 114 -4.38 -12.06 18.22
N SER A 115 -3.30 -11.34 18.52
CA SER A 115 -2.48 -11.56 19.71
C SER A 115 -3.21 -11.25 21.02
N GLU A 116 -4.36 -10.59 20.97
CA GLU A 116 -5.22 -10.28 22.14
C GLU A 116 -6.40 -11.25 22.28
N ASP A 117 -6.66 -12.10 21.27
CA ASP A 117 -7.60 -13.21 21.38
C ASP A 117 -6.95 -14.35 22.18
N ALA A 118 -7.54 -14.66 23.35
CA ALA A 118 -6.97 -15.63 24.28
C ALA A 118 -6.86 -17.04 23.70
N GLU A 119 -7.83 -17.48 22.90
CA GLU A 119 -7.86 -18.82 22.29
C GLU A 119 -6.82 -18.92 21.17
N VAL A 120 -6.77 -17.90 20.29
CA VAL A 120 -5.80 -17.84 19.18
C VAL A 120 -4.38 -17.79 19.72
N SER A 121 -4.12 -16.94 20.72
CA SER A 121 -2.80 -16.83 21.36
C SER A 121 -2.39 -18.13 22.06
N ALA A 122 -3.32 -18.77 22.78
CA ALA A 122 -3.03 -20.06 23.42
C ALA A 122 -2.76 -21.17 22.39
N SER A 123 -3.50 -21.18 21.26
CA SER A 123 -3.27 -22.13 20.17
C SER A 123 -1.90 -21.94 19.54
N ALA A 124 -1.53 -20.69 19.20
CA ALA A 124 -0.22 -20.37 18.66
C ALA A 124 0.93 -20.80 19.57
N ALA A 125 0.79 -20.51 20.87
CA ALA A 125 1.77 -20.93 21.89
C ALA A 125 1.94 -22.46 21.94
N ARG A 126 0.83 -23.23 21.94
CA ARG A 126 0.87 -24.70 21.92
C ARG A 126 1.54 -25.27 20.67
N ARG A 127 1.37 -24.61 19.52
CA ARG A 127 1.95 -25.04 18.24
C ARG A 127 3.37 -24.50 18.00
N GLY A 128 3.86 -23.60 18.85
CA GLY A 128 5.16 -22.98 18.69
C GLY A 128 5.27 -22.05 17.48
N VAL A 129 4.13 -21.49 17.03
CA VAL A 129 4.07 -20.51 15.93
C VAL A 129 3.83 -19.10 16.46
N THR A 130 4.06 -18.09 15.63
CA THR A 130 3.94 -16.68 16.03
C THR A 130 2.69 -16.02 15.43
N ILE A 131 2.17 -14.99 16.13
CA ILE A 131 1.16 -14.09 15.64
C ILE A 131 1.81 -12.72 15.46
N ARG A 132 1.72 -12.17 14.24
CA ARG A 132 2.19 -10.83 13.91
C ARG A 132 1.00 -9.93 13.55
N ASP A 133 0.58 -9.10 14.49
CA ASP A 133 -0.37 -8.01 14.22
C ASP A 133 0.42 -6.80 13.70
N VAL A 134 0.35 -6.59 12.38
CA VAL A 134 1.16 -5.55 11.71
C VAL A 134 0.75 -4.15 12.14
N ARG A 135 -0.53 -3.96 12.49
CA ARG A 135 -1.09 -2.69 12.96
C ARG A 135 -0.92 -2.45 14.46
N LYS A 136 -0.39 -3.41 15.21
CA LYS A 136 -0.16 -3.22 16.65
C LYS A 136 0.95 -2.18 16.85
N PRO A 137 0.64 -1.01 17.42
CA PRO A 137 1.62 0.06 17.56
C PRO A 137 2.74 -0.33 18.52
N ALA A 138 3.91 0.24 18.30
CA ALA A 138 4.99 0.17 19.28
C ALA A 138 4.57 0.87 20.59
N PRO A 139 5.14 0.46 21.73
CA PRO A 139 4.93 1.17 23.00
C PRO A 139 5.28 2.65 22.84
N ARG A 140 4.49 3.55 23.48
CA ARG A 140 4.67 5.01 23.36
C ARG A 140 6.10 5.49 23.63
N ARG A 141 6.83 4.83 24.53
CA ARG A 141 8.23 5.16 24.86
C ARG A 141 9.21 4.88 23.70
N GLU A 142 8.79 4.14 22.69
CA GLU A 142 9.57 3.77 21.52
C GLU A 142 9.17 4.59 20.29
N LEU A 143 8.15 5.44 20.42
CA LEU A 143 7.71 6.34 19.36
C LEU A 143 8.49 7.66 19.39
N HIS A 144 8.65 8.28 18.22
CA HIS A 144 9.46 9.46 18.02
C HIS A 144 8.59 10.72 17.88
N PHE A 145 9.03 11.83 18.46
CA PHE A 145 8.51 13.16 18.13
C PHE A 145 9.32 13.74 16.98
N TRP A 146 8.67 14.58 16.18
CA TRP A 146 9.33 15.29 15.11
C TRP A 146 10.40 16.24 15.66
N SER A 147 11.62 16.12 15.14
CA SER A 147 12.80 16.86 15.63
C SER A 147 13.37 17.85 14.61
N GLY A 148 12.95 17.77 13.36
CA GLY A 148 13.52 18.52 12.24
C GLY A 148 14.74 17.84 11.61
N GLU A 149 15.14 16.66 12.05
CA GLU A 149 16.29 15.93 11.47
C GLU A 149 16.09 15.62 9.99
N VAL A 150 14.85 15.44 9.53
CA VAL A 150 14.49 15.26 8.12
C VAL A 150 15.00 16.38 7.21
N LEU A 151 15.23 17.58 7.75
CA LEU A 151 15.76 18.72 7.01
C LEU A 151 17.22 18.52 6.58
N SER A 152 17.96 17.60 7.23
CA SER A 152 19.32 17.22 6.89
C SER A 152 19.41 16.14 5.79
N VAL A 153 18.28 15.55 5.39
CA VAL A 153 18.23 14.50 4.37
C VAL A 153 18.42 15.09 2.98
N GLY A 154 19.51 14.74 2.33
CA GLY A 154 19.87 15.30 1.01
C GLY A 154 19.10 14.71 -0.18
N ALA A 155 18.37 13.60 0.00
CA ALA A 155 17.56 13.03 -1.07
C ALA A 155 16.23 13.80 -1.20
N PRO A 156 15.81 14.23 -2.40
CA PRO A 156 14.48 14.75 -2.66
C PRO A 156 13.39 13.74 -2.26
N ARG A 157 12.28 14.23 -1.72
CA ARG A 157 11.10 13.43 -1.33
C ARG A 157 9.97 13.69 -2.30
N LEU A 158 9.38 12.61 -2.83
CA LEU A 158 8.26 12.61 -3.76
C LEU A 158 7.12 11.80 -3.16
N ALA A 159 5.99 12.43 -2.86
CA ALA A 159 4.82 11.75 -2.31
C ALA A 159 3.88 11.26 -3.43
N VAL A 160 3.31 10.08 -3.26
CA VAL A 160 2.19 9.60 -4.09
C VAL A 160 0.91 9.82 -3.32
N LEU A 161 0.27 10.96 -3.51
CA LEU A 161 -1.01 11.32 -2.90
C LEU A 161 -2.18 10.85 -3.77
N GLY A 162 -3.40 11.10 -3.32
CA GLY A 162 -4.59 10.75 -4.09
C GLY A 162 -5.79 11.62 -3.72
N THR A 163 -6.77 11.64 -4.61
CA THR A 163 -8.03 12.35 -4.39
C THR A 163 -8.98 11.61 -3.45
N ASP A 164 -8.68 10.33 -3.12
CA ASP A 164 -9.49 9.49 -2.22
C ASP A 164 -8.71 8.29 -1.69
N CYS A 165 -9.35 7.45 -0.85
CA CYS A 165 -8.89 6.14 -0.42
C CYS A 165 -8.89 5.11 -1.56
N ALA A 166 -8.18 3.99 -1.37
CA ALA A 166 -8.23 2.78 -2.22
C ALA A 166 -7.96 3.01 -3.73
N LEU A 167 -7.36 4.13 -4.15
CA LEU A 167 -7.09 4.49 -5.55
C LEU A 167 -5.87 3.77 -6.16
N GLY A 168 -5.07 3.05 -5.36
CA GLY A 168 -3.85 2.39 -5.85
C GLY A 168 -2.55 3.16 -5.61
N LYS A 169 -2.53 4.18 -4.75
CA LYS A 169 -1.32 4.99 -4.40
C LYS A 169 -0.09 4.14 -4.12
N ARG A 170 -0.23 3.10 -3.29
CA ARG A 170 0.86 2.16 -2.98
C ARG A 170 1.38 1.43 -4.22
N THR A 171 0.48 0.95 -5.09
CA THR A 171 0.83 0.25 -6.33
C THR A 171 1.62 1.18 -7.24
N THR A 172 1.13 2.40 -7.44
CA THR A 172 1.81 3.45 -8.21
C THR A 172 3.18 3.78 -7.61
N ALA A 173 3.28 3.95 -6.29
CA ALA A 173 4.55 4.24 -5.62
C ALA A 173 5.57 3.11 -5.80
N ARG A 174 5.15 1.83 -5.71
CA ARG A 174 6.01 0.67 -6.00
C ARG A 174 6.46 0.63 -7.45
N PHE A 175 5.52 0.77 -8.38
CA PHE A 175 5.87 0.78 -9.81
C PHE A 175 6.87 1.90 -10.13
N LEU A 176 6.65 3.09 -9.56
CA LEU A 176 7.56 4.21 -9.76
C LEU A 176 8.94 3.98 -9.14
N ARG A 177 9.01 3.37 -7.94
CA ARG A 177 10.29 2.93 -7.34
C ARG A 177 11.02 1.97 -8.27
N ASP A 178 10.32 0.97 -8.76
CA ASP A 178 10.90 -0.09 -9.57
C ASP A 178 11.36 0.46 -10.94
N ALA A 179 10.53 1.26 -11.61
CA ALA A 179 10.91 1.92 -12.87
C ALA A 179 12.10 2.88 -12.70
N CYS A 180 12.16 3.63 -11.58
CA CYS A 180 13.32 4.46 -11.24
C CYS A 180 14.58 3.61 -11.06
N ARG A 181 14.50 2.49 -10.33
CA ARG A 181 15.63 1.58 -10.13
C ARG A 181 16.11 0.94 -11.43
N GLU A 182 15.21 0.49 -12.28
CA GLU A 182 15.52 -0.03 -13.62
C GLU A 182 16.20 1.03 -14.50
N ALA A 183 15.83 2.29 -14.32
CA ALA A 183 16.47 3.42 -15.00
C ALA A 183 17.77 3.90 -14.32
N GLY A 184 18.28 3.20 -13.30
CA GLY A 184 19.53 3.51 -12.61
C GLY A 184 19.43 4.62 -11.57
N ILE A 185 18.23 5.00 -11.11
CA ILE A 185 18.02 5.93 -9.99
C ILE A 185 17.89 5.11 -8.70
N ARG A 186 18.71 5.38 -7.70
CA ARG A 186 18.60 4.75 -6.38
C ARG A 186 17.38 5.31 -5.64
N ALA A 187 16.21 4.71 -5.89
CA ALA A 187 14.95 5.09 -5.29
C ALA A 187 14.59 4.15 -4.13
N GLU A 188 14.20 4.71 -3.00
CA GLU A 188 13.64 4.00 -1.86
C GLU A 188 12.18 4.40 -1.62
N LEU A 189 11.43 3.50 -0.98
CA LEU A 189 10.01 3.71 -0.68
C LEU A 189 9.78 3.64 0.84
N ILE A 190 9.22 4.71 1.38
CA ILE A 190 8.68 4.73 2.74
C ILE A 190 7.23 4.26 2.67
N PHE A 191 6.94 3.08 3.21
CA PHE A 191 5.57 2.61 3.33
C PHE A 191 4.88 3.27 4.53
N THR A 192 3.57 3.45 4.43
CA THR A 192 2.73 4.03 5.49
C THR A 192 1.55 3.13 5.86
N GLY A 193 1.42 1.99 5.21
CA GLY A 193 0.34 1.04 5.43
C GLY A 193 0.82 -0.41 5.58
N GLN A 194 -0.01 -1.24 6.22
CA GLN A 194 0.29 -2.65 6.51
C GLN A 194 0.67 -3.46 5.26
N THR A 195 0.06 -3.15 4.11
CA THR A 195 0.36 -3.91 2.90
C THR A 195 1.75 -3.57 2.36
N GLY A 196 2.23 -2.33 2.52
CA GLY A 196 3.59 -1.95 2.17
C GLY A 196 4.62 -2.74 2.98
N TRP A 197 4.38 -2.89 4.29
CA TRP A 197 5.17 -3.77 5.15
C TRP A 197 5.12 -5.23 4.68
N MET A 198 3.93 -5.77 4.43
CA MET A 198 3.73 -7.16 3.96
C MET A 198 4.37 -7.41 2.60
N GLN A 199 4.48 -6.39 1.75
CA GLN A 199 5.16 -6.47 0.46
C GLN A 199 6.70 -6.43 0.57
N GLY A 200 7.25 -6.21 1.77
CA GLY A 200 8.69 -6.26 2.02
C GLY A 200 9.40 -4.92 1.94
N ALA A 201 8.68 -3.80 1.87
CA ALA A 201 9.31 -2.50 2.01
C ALA A 201 10.07 -2.42 3.36
N ARG A 202 11.31 -1.97 3.30
CA ARG A 202 12.22 -1.97 4.46
C ARG A 202 11.93 -0.81 5.40
N TRP A 203 11.62 0.37 4.85
CA TRP A 203 11.49 1.61 5.58
C TRP A 203 10.04 2.06 5.64
N GLY A 204 9.57 2.49 6.79
CA GLY A 204 8.21 3.00 6.96
C GLY A 204 7.60 2.63 8.30
N PHE A 205 6.32 2.93 8.43
CA PHE A 205 5.53 2.72 9.63
C PHE A 205 4.05 2.53 9.26
N ILE A 206 3.22 2.15 10.23
CA ILE A 206 1.79 2.00 9.98
C ILE A 206 1.09 3.26 10.49
N LEU A 207 0.84 4.21 9.60
CA LEU A 207 0.38 5.56 9.91
C LEU A 207 -0.92 5.56 10.73
N ASP A 208 -1.90 4.77 10.33
CA ASP A 208 -3.21 4.68 10.98
C ASP A 208 -3.22 3.92 12.33
N SER A 209 -2.06 3.43 12.76
CA SER A 209 -1.87 2.77 14.07
C SER A 209 -1.06 3.61 15.05
N VAL A 210 -0.48 4.72 14.59
CA VAL A 210 0.32 5.61 15.43
C VAL A 210 -0.57 6.70 16.04
N PRO A 211 -0.46 6.99 17.34
CA PRO A 211 -1.13 8.15 17.93
C PRO A 211 -0.73 9.43 17.20
N ASN A 212 -1.69 10.34 16.99
CA ASN A 212 -1.53 11.51 16.13
C ASN A 212 -0.29 12.36 16.44
N ASP A 213 0.04 12.54 17.72
CA ASP A 213 1.20 13.33 18.15
C ASP A 213 2.55 12.78 17.66
N PHE A 214 2.60 11.51 17.30
CA PHE A 214 3.82 10.82 16.89
C PHE A 214 3.89 10.59 15.37
N VAL A 215 2.82 10.80 14.62
CA VAL A 215 2.78 10.54 13.18
C VAL A 215 3.90 11.25 12.42
N SER A 216 4.08 12.54 12.71
CA SER A 216 5.15 13.34 12.09
C SER A 216 6.54 12.85 12.46
N GLY A 217 6.73 12.42 13.71
CA GLY A 217 8.02 11.88 14.19
C GLY A 217 8.34 10.52 13.64
N GLU A 218 7.36 9.61 13.54
CA GLU A 218 7.56 8.29 12.91
C GLU A 218 7.84 8.41 11.41
N LEU A 219 7.20 9.36 10.73
CA LEU A 219 7.51 9.66 9.33
C LEU A 219 8.94 10.17 9.17
N GLU A 220 9.35 11.13 10.00
CA GLU A 220 10.73 11.64 10.04
C GLU A 220 11.72 10.51 10.31
N HIS A 221 11.47 9.70 11.35
CA HIS A 221 12.32 8.58 11.71
C HIS A 221 12.51 7.59 10.55
N ALA A 222 11.43 7.24 9.86
CA ALA A 222 11.50 6.33 8.70
C ALA A 222 12.33 6.92 7.54
N ILE A 223 12.17 8.22 7.25
CA ILE A 223 12.91 8.90 6.19
C ILE A 223 14.40 9.02 6.57
N VAL A 224 14.70 9.43 7.79
CA VAL A 224 16.08 9.59 8.29
C VAL A 224 16.81 8.27 8.37
N SER A 225 16.15 7.20 8.87
CA SER A 225 16.70 5.85 8.90
C SER A 225 16.99 5.34 7.48
N CYS A 226 16.05 5.53 6.56
CA CYS A 226 16.27 5.20 5.14
C CYS A 226 17.52 5.90 4.59
N TRP A 227 17.65 7.20 4.84
CA TRP A 227 18.79 7.98 4.37
C TRP A 227 20.13 7.57 5.00
N LYS A 228 20.14 7.30 6.31
CA LYS A 228 21.37 6.97 7.05
C LYS A 228 21.87 5.55 6.83
N GLU A 229 20.94 4.60 6.74
CA GLU A 229 21.26 3.17 6.77
C GLU A 229 21.29 2.52 5.37
N SER A 230 20.91 3.25 4.31
CA SER A 230 21.07 2.76 2.94
C SER A 230 22.50 2.99 2.46
N ASP A 231 23.10 1.94 1.86
CA ASP A 231 24.42 2.00 1.22
C ASP A 231 24.32 1.34 -0.18
N PRO A 232 24.51 2.12 -1.25
CA PRO A 232 24.67 3.57 -1.28
C PRO A 232 23.39 4.33 -0.92
N ARG A 233 23.51 5.57 -0.46
CA ARG A 233 22.38 6.45 -0.12
C ARG A 233 21.42 6.62 -1.30
N PRO A 234 20.11 6.75 -1.06
CA PRO A 234 19.12 6.97 -2.11
C PRO A 234 19.29 8.36 -2.77
N GLU A 235 18.95 8.42 -4.05
CA GLU A 235 18.85 9.67 -4.82
C GLU A 235 17.43 10.21 -4.81
N LEU A 236 16.46 9.36 -4.43
CA LEU A 236 15.05 9.68 -4.32
C LEU A 236 14.42 8.87 -3.19
N ILE A 237 13.60 9.51 -2.37
CA ILE A 237 12.75 8.84 -1.39
C ILE A 237 11.29 9.07 -1.78
N LEU A 238 10.58 7.99 -2.10
CA LEU A 238 9.15 7.99 -2.37
C LEU A 238 8.39 7.82 -1.06
N LEU A 239 7.30 8.57 -0.88
CA LEU A 239 6.43 8.47 0.29
C LEU A 239 5.07 7.91 -0.15
N GLU A 240 4.65 6.79 0.45
CA GLU A 240 3.32 6.21 0.20
C GLU A 240 2.24 7.08 0.85
N GLY A 241 1.31 7.61 0.06
CA GLY A 241 0.15 8.36 0.56
C GLY A 241 -0.96 7.46 1.10
N GLN A 242 -1.65 7.97 2.09
CA GLN A 242 -2.87 7.37 2.66
C GLN A 242 -4.06 8.28 2.38
N SER A 243 -5.29 7.74 2.37
CA SER A 243 -6.53 8.51 2.22
C SER A 243 -6.43 9.65 1.18
N ALA A 244 -6.88 10.85 1.54
CA ALA A 244 -6.73 12.08 0.76
C ALA A 244 -6.72 13.31 1.68
N LEU A 245 -6.18 14.43 1.22
CA LEU A 245 -6.11 15.68 1.99
C LEU A 245 -7.49 16.14 2.49
N ARG A 246 -8.53 15.94 1.67
CA ARG A 246 -9.89 16.42 1.92
C ARG A 246 -10.92 15.31 2.18
N ASN A 247 -10.49 14.05 2.36
CA ASN A 247 -11.43 12.99 2.71
C ASN A 247 -11.91 13.18 4.15
N PRO A 248 -13.22 13.40 4.39
CA PRO A 248 -13.72 13.73 5.72
C PRO A 248 -13.66 12.57 6.71
N SER A 249 -13.57 11.33 6.25
CA SER A 249 -13.45 10.15 7.12
C SER A 249 -12.03 9.91 7.64
N GLY A 250 -11.03 10.59 7.08
CA GLY A 250 -9.63 10.46 7.48
C GLY A 250 -8.73 11.36 6.63
N PRO A 251 -8.72 12.69 6.88
CA PRO A 251 -7.80 13.60 6.18
C PRO A 251 -6.35 13.17 6.41
N CYS A 252 -5.58 13.04 5.33
CA CYS A 252 -4.20 12.56 5.39
C CYS A 252 -3.42 13.01 4.16
N GLY A 253 -2.13 13.21 4.31
CA GLY A 253 -1.20 13.56 3.22
C GLY A 253 -0.47 14.87 3.45
N SER A 254 -1.02 15.80 4.25
CA SER A 254 -0.34 17.05 4.61
C SER A 254 0.94 16.80 5.39
N GLU A 255 0.98 15.79 6.26
CA GLU A 255 2.15 15.37 7.01
C GLU A 255 3.29 14.90 6.12
N LEU A 256 2.99 14.25 4.98
CA LEU A 256 4.01 13.85 4.01
C LEU A 256 4.69 15.05 3.36
N ILE A 257 3.95 16.14 3.14
CA ILE A 257 4.48 17.38 2.57
C ILE A 257 5.19 18.19 3.66
N LEU A 258 4.53 18.45 4.78
CA LEU A 258 5.04 19.37 5.82
C LEU A 258 6.12 18.71 6.66
N SER A 259 5.81 17.56 7.28
CA SER A 259 6.72 16.89 8.21
C SER A 259 7.73 16.01 7.50
N GLY A 260 7.34 15.33 6.42
CA GLY A 260 8.22 14.52 5.57
C GLY A 260 9.02 15.33 4.57
N GLY A 261 8.68 16.60 4.34
CA GLY A 261 9.38 17.51 3.44
C GLY A 261 9.27 17.11 1.96
N ALA A 262 8.18 16.48 1.53
CA ALA A 262 7.97 16.20 0.10
C ALA A 262 7.76 17.51 -0.67
N LYS A 263 8.55 17.70 -1.73
CA LYS A 263 8.46 18.87 -2.64
C LYS A 263 7.79 18.53 -3.97
N GLY A 264 7.70 17.24 -4.31
CA GLY A 264 6.99 16.74 -5.48
C GLY A 264 5.85 15.82 -5.09
N VAL A 265 4.80 15.78 -5.92
CA VAL A 265 3.64 14.90 -5.74
C VAL A 265 3.28 14.25 -7.07
N ILE A 266 3.02 12.95 -7.05
CA ILE A 266 2.24 12.24 -8.06
C ILE A 266 0.83 12.08 -7.49
N LEU A 267 -0.18 12.59 -8.18
CA LEU A 267 -1.56 12.59 -7.70
C LEU A 267 -2.37 11.47 -8.36
N GLN A 268 -2.79 10.48 -7.57
CA GLN A 268 -3.63 9.36 -8.02
C GLN A 268 -5.10 9.76 -8.01
N HIS A 269 -5.84 9.46 -9.09
CA HIS A 269 -7.25 9.80 -9.26
C HIS A 269 -8.04 8.66 -9.91
N ALA A 270 -9.32 8.50 -9.54
CA ALA A 270 -10.27 7.60 -10.21
C ALA A 270 -11.37 8.43 -10.89
N PRO A 271 -11.33 8.60 -12.23
CA PRO A 271 -12.25 9.51 -12.93
C PRO A 271 -13.72 9.11 -12.86
N ALA A 272 -14.03 7.83 -12.63
CA ALA A 272 -15.40 7.34 -12.50
C ALA A 272 -15.99 7.53 -11.10
N ARG A 273 -15.15 7.86 -10.10
CA ARG A 273 -15.57 7.99 -8.71
C ARG A 273 -16.00 9.42 -8.44
N ALA A 274 -17.31 9.64 -8.25
CA ALA A 274 -17.87 10.96 -7.94
C ALA A 274 -17.76 11.29 -6.44
N CYS A 275 -18.07 10.34 -5.56
CA CYS A 275 -18.07 10.53 -4.11
C CYS A 275 -16.91 9.78 -3.45
N PHE A 276 -16.50 10.23 -2.26
CA PHE A 276 -15.50 9.55 -1.46
C PHE A 276 -15.90 8.11 -1.13
N GLU A 277 -14.92 7.24 -1.08
CA GLU A 277 -15.07 5.80 -0.81
C GLU A 277 -15.92 5.55 0.44
N GLY A 278 -17.01 4.78 0.26
CA GLY A 278 -17.95 4.46 1.33
C GLY A 278 -18.87 5.61 1.77
N LEU A 279 -18.79 6.80 1.17
CA LEU A 279 -19.55 7.99 1.57
C LEU A 279 -20.59 8.45 0.52
N ALA A 280 -20.85 7.66 -0.51
CA ALA A 280 -21.82 7.98 -1.55
C ALA A 280 -23.25 8.25 -1.00
N ALA A 281 -23.64 7.53 0.05
CA ALA A 281 -24.95 7.73 0.70
C ALA A 281 -25.08 9.10 1.41
N LEU A 282 -23.96 9.79 1.65
CA LEU A 282 -23.91 11.14 2.25
C LEU A 282 -23.71 12.24 1.19
N ASP A 283 -23.66 11.88 -0.09
CA ASP A 283 -23.45 12.80 -1.21
C ASP A 283 -22.20 13.68 -1.08
N LEU A 284 -21.13 13.09 -0.53
CA LEU A 284 -19.86 13.76 -0.31
C LEU A 284 -18.96 13.58 -1.52
N GLU A 285 -18.98 14.56 -2.42
CA GLU A 285 -18.26 14.55 -3.68
C GLU A 285 -16.74 14.72 -3.50
N ILE A 286 -15.98 14.02 -4.36
CA ILE A 286 -14.53 14.21 -4.49
C ILE A 286 -14.29 15.54 -5.21
N PRO A 287 -13.49 16.46 -4.64
CA PRO A 287 -13.11 17.69 -5.29
C PRO A 287 -12.37 17.47 -6.61
N SER A 288 -12.40 18.48 -7.51
CA SER A 288 -11.70 18.37 -8.79
C SER A 288 -10.20 18.14 -8.63
N VAL A 289 -9.59 17.49 -9.63
CA VAL A 289 -8.13 17.29 -9.66
C VAL A 289 -7.39 18.63 -9.63
N ALA A 290 -7.94 19.67 -10.30
CA ALA A 290 -7.34 20.99 -10.32
C ALA A 290 -7.34 21.66 -8.93
N ASP A 291 -8.43 21.51 -8.18
CA ASP A 291 -8.52 22.04 -6.79
C ASP A 291 -7.54 21.30 -5.86
N GLU A 292 -7.38 19.98 -6.05
CA GLU A 292 -6.43 19.19 -5.25
C GLU A 292 -4.99 19.62 -5.55
N ILE A 293 -4.66 19.86 -6.83
CA ILE A 293 -3.36 20.40 -7.25
C ILE A 293 -3.11 21.78 -6.64
N ALA A 294 -4.11 22.67 -6.65
CA ALA A 294 -4.01 23.98 -6.02
C ALA A 294 -3.76 23.87 -4.50
N LEU A 295 -4.48 22.97 -3.82
CA LEU A 295 -4.29 22.73 -2.40
C LEU A 295 -2.89 22.17 -2.09
N ILE A 296 -2.39 21.22 -2.87
CA ILE A 296 -1.03 20.69 -2.77
C ILE A 296 0.01 21.82 -2.91
N ALA A 297 -0.20 22.73 -3.85
CA ALA A 297 0.67 23.90 -4.03
C ALA A 297 0.66 24.84 -2.82
N MET A 298 -0.49 25.04 -2.17
CA MET A 298 -0.60 25.82 -0.93
C MET A 298 0.19 25.19 0.23
N TYR A 299 0.33 23.87 0.28
CA TYR A 299 1.19 23.16 1.23
C TYR A 299 2.69 23.26 0.88
N GLY A 300 3.04 23.82 -0.28
CA GLY A 300 4.43 24.03 -0.70
C GLY A 300 5.06 22.88 -1.48
N ALA A 301 4.24 22.00 -2.07
CA ALA A 301 4.68 20.94 -2.97
C ALA A 301 4.13 21.16 -4.39
N ARG A 302 4.81 20.62 -5.40
CA ARG A 302 4.39 20.69 -6.80
C ARG A 302 3.87 19.36 -7.28
N THR A 303 2.67 19.33 -7.86
CA THR A 303 2.19 18.14 -8.57
C THR A 303 2.93 18.00 -9.90
N LEU A 304 3.62 16.88 -10.07
CA LEU A 304 4.47 16.59 -11.23
C LEU A 304 3.72 15.81 -12.31
N ALA A 305 2.78 14.98 -11.89
CA ALA A 305 1.95 14.18 -12.80
C ALA A 305 0.68 13.71 -12.08
N VAL A 306 -0.30 13.29 -12.88
CA VAL A 306 -1.50 12.61 -12.40
C VAL A 306 -1.46 11.15 -12.87
N THR A 307 -1.91 10.24 -12.01
CA THR A 307 -2.09 8.83 -12.36
C THR A 307 -3.55 8.43 -12.23
N LEU A 308 -4.05 7.62 -13.18
CA LEU A 308 -5.46 7.26 -13.24
C LEU A 308 -5.68 5.80 -12.81
N ASN A 309 -6.72 5.59 -12.04
CA ASN A 309 -7.29 4.29 -11.74
C ASN A 309 -8.42 4.00 -12.73
N SER A 310 -8.45 2.79 -13.31
CA SER A 310 -9.41 2.36 -14.34
C SER A 310 -10.74 1.87 -13.78
N GLU A 311 -10.95 1.94 -12.48
CA GLU A 311 -12.16 1.49 -11.81
C GLU A 311 -13.43 1.96 -12.54
N HIS A 312 -14.32 1.02 -12.87
CA HIS A 312 -15.60 1.24 -13.55
C HIS A 312 -15.51 1.92 -14.94
N LEU A 313 -14.36 1.92 -15.60
CA LEU A 313 -14.17 2.52 -16.93
C LEU A 313 -13.74 1.48 -17.95
N SER A 314 -14.24 1.64 -19.19
CA SER A 314 -13.64 0.95 -20.34
C SER A 314 -12.28 1.57 -20.69
N ALA A 315 -11.45 0.84 -21.41
CA ALA A 315 -10.15 1.32 -21.88
C ALA A 315 -10.27 2.62 -22.70
N GLU A 316 -11.35 2.75 -23.50
CA GLU A 316 -11.62 3.94 -24.31
C GLU A 316 -11.99 5.15 -23.44
N GLN A 317 -12.87 4.96 -22.46
CA GLN A 317 -13.27 5.99 -21.50
C GLN A 317 -12.07 6.48 -20.70
N LEU A 318 -11.27 5.56 -20.16
CA LEU A 318 -10.06 5.89 -19.40
C LEU A 318 -9.06 6.68 -20.26
N SER A 319 -8.86 6.27 -21.51
CA SER A 319 -7.99 6.98 -22.47
C SER A 319 -8.53 8.38 -22.81
N ALA A 320 -9.84 8.54 -22.89
CA ALA A 320 -10.45 9.86 -23.09
C ALA A 320 -10.22 10.78 -21.88
N HIS A 321 -10.39 10.26 -20.65
CA HIS A 321 -10.09 11.01 -19.42
C HIS A 321 -8.60 11.40 -19.35
N GLN A 322 -7.68 10.48 -19.71
CA GLN A 322 -6.25 10.75 -19.74
C GLN A 322 -5.92 11.93 -20.66
N ARG A 323 -6.40 11.90 -21.93
CA ARG A 323 -6.15 13.00 -22.89
C ARG A 323 -6.74 14.33 -22.44
N ARG A 324 -7.97 14.31 -21.92
CA ARG A 324 -8.63 15.51 -21.41
C ARG A 324 -7.86 16.14 -20.27
N LEU A 325 -7.54 15.36 -19.22
CA LEU A 325 -6.81 15.87 -18.06
C LEU A 325 -5.39 16.33 -18.43
N ALA A 326 -4.69 15.62 -19.31
CA ALA A 326 -3.37 16.05 -19.77
C ALA A 326 -3.44 17.41 -20.51
N GLY A 327 -4.47 17.63 -21.33
CA GLY A 327 -4.68 18.92 -22.00
C GLY A 327 -5.08 20.05 -21.06
N GLU A 328 -5.92 19.77 -20.07
CA GLU A 328 -6.40 20.74 -19.08
C GLU A 328 -5.29 21.16 -18.09
N LEU A 329 -4.49 20.20 -17.64
CA LEU A 329 -3.51 20.40 -16.56
C LEU A 329 -2.11 20.78 -17.07
N GLY A 330 -1.79 20.46 -18.32
CA GLY A 330 -0.45 20.70 -18.89
C GLY A 330 0.68 19.88 -18.24
N ILE A 331 0.35 18.81 -17.53
CA ILE A 331 1.28 17.86 -16.90
C ILE A 331 1.00 16.44 -17.38
N PRO A 332 1.98 15.50 -17.27
CA PRO A 332 1.77 14.11 -17.64
C PRO A 332 0.63 13.45 -16.88
N VAL A 333 -0.18 12.68 -17.60
CA VAL A 333 -1.23 11.83 -17.03
C VAL A 333 -1.02 10.41 -17.54
N VAL A 334 -0.86 9.44 -16.63
CA VAL A 334 -0.56 8.04 -16.97
C VAL A 334 -1.53 7.07 -16.30
N ARG A 335 -1.61 5.86 -16.84
CA ARG A 335 -2.48 4.76 -16.38
C ARG A 335 -1.61 3.60 -15.87
N PRO A 336 -1.24 3.57 -14.59
CA PRO A 336 -0.19 2.67 -14.08
C PRO A 336 -0.42 1.18 -14.34
N LEU A 337 -1.66 0.71 -14.33
CA LEU A 337 -1.98 -0.72 -14.52
C LEU A 337 -1.98 -1.13 -16.01
N GLU A 338 -2.30 -0.20 -16.91
CA GLU A 338 -2.45 -0.44 -18.34
C GLU A 338 -1.16 -0.18 -19.13
N GLU A 339 -0.44 0.89 -18.80
CA GLU A 339 0.73 1.35 -19.58
C GLU A 339 2.02 1.50 -18.76
N GLY A 340 1.96 1.14 -17.45
CA GLY A 340 3.11 1.34 -16.57
C GLY A 340 3.31 2.80 -16.13
N VAL A 341 4.48 3.08 -15.58
CA VAL A 341 4.87 4.41 -15.07
C VAL A 341 6.21 4.90 -15.61
N GLU A 342 6.78 4.19 -16.57
CA GLU A 342 8.10 4.48 -17.16
C GLU A 342 8.16 5.87 -17.78
N ALA A 343 7.03 6.34 -18.33
CA ALA A 343 6.88 7.70 -18.86
C ALA A 343 7.10 8.81 -17.80
N LEU A 344 6.98 8.48 -16.50
CA LEU A 344 7.24 9.41 -15.40
C LEU A 344 8.73 9.52 -15.03
N VAL A 345 9.56 8.56 -15.42
CA VAL A 345 10.98 8.55 -15.06
C VAL A 345 11.73 9.83 -15.50
N PRO A 346 11.54 10.36 -16.72
CA PRO A 346 12.13 11.64 -17.11
C PRO A 346 11.70 12.81 -16.21
N VAL A 347 10.41 12.86 -15.83
CA VAL A 347 9.85 13.88 -14.94
C VAL A 347 10.50 13.81 -13.54
N VAL A 348 10.66 12.60 -13.02
CA VAL A 348 11.34 12.36 -11.74
C VAL A 348 12.81 12.75 -11.80
N ARG A 349 13.52 12.47 -12.90
CA ARG A 349 14.93 12.91 -13.08
C ARG A 349 15.05 14.43 -13.07
N GLU A 350 14.13 15.12 -13.73
CA GLU A 350 14.11 16.58 -13.73
C GLU A 350 13.85 17.12 -12.33
N PHE A 351 12.88 16.55 -11.62
CA PHE A 351 12.61 16.89 -10.23
C PHE A 351 13.82 16.70 -9.32
N ILE A 352 14.51 15.55 -9.39
CA ILE A 352 15.72 15.29 -8.61
C ILE A 352 16.79 16.36 -8.91
N ARG A 353 17.02 16.68 -10.19
CA ARG A 353 18.00 17.70 -10.58
C ARG A 353 17.66 19.10 -10.05
N ALA A 354 16.39 19.46 -10.04
CA ALA A 354 15.92 20.75 -9.54
C ALA A 354 16.13 20.87 -8.04
N GLU A 355 15.71 19.84 -7.27
CA GLU A 355 15.79 19.85 -5.80
C GLU A 355 17.24 19.71 -5.27
N THR A 356 18.13 19.06 -6.03
CA THR A 356 19.55 18.91 -5.62
C THR A 356 20.36 20.21 -5.86
N ARG A 357 19.85 21.13 -6.69
CA ARG A 357 20.51 22.41 -7.00
C ARG A 357 20.01 23.57 -6.12
N ALA A 358 18.87 23.40 -5.47
CA ALA A 358 18.25 24.39 -4.59
C ALA A 358 18.82 24.31 -3.17
#